data_546cd380dfacd9781cdd3bdfd012a824
#
_entry.id   546cd380dfacd9781cdd3bdfd012a824
#
_cell.length_a   1.000
_cell.length_b   1.000
_cell.length_c   1.000
_cell.angle_alpha   90.00
_cell.angle_beta   90.00
_cell.angle_gamma   90.00
#
_symmetry.space_group_name_H-M   'P 1'
#
loop_
_entity.id
_entity.type
_entity.pdbx_description
1 polymer ?
#
loop_
_entity_poly.entity_id
_entity_poly.type
_entity_poly.pdbx_seq_one_letter_code
_entity_poly.pdbx_strand_id
1 'polypeptide(L)'
;IMANVLTRKIQLVPVGDKEEINRVYNYIREGQYSQYLGLNRLMSELVVTFYKNDRKLDEKFNEERKNILSNSNTILNDILFPKGCDTKSHIVQKVKSDFSKALKNGLARGEVAVTNYKRTNPLLVRGRDLKFSYDYATLNEFEQNLLNTDLKVYINFVDKIKFKIVFGNPHKSQALRLEIREILLDNYKVKGSSLQIDGKKIILNLSIAVPTKKIELDKKVTVGVDLGLAIPAVCALNTNDYIRKSIGSADDFLRQRTKIQKQKKAIQKNLVQVKGGHGRKKKLNHLEKVRKNEEHWVRTYNHFVSKQVVDFAIKNKASI
;
A
#
# COMPACT_ATOMS: atom_id res chain seq x y z
N ILE A 1 10.75 -5.29 20.99
CA ILE A 1 9.29 -5.27 20.76
C ILE A 1 9.10 -5.36 19.26
N MET A 2 8.47 -6.45 18.78
CA MET A 2 8.07 -6.50 17.37
C MET A 2 7.01 -5.43 17.14
N ALA A 3 7.22 -4.56 16.15
CA ALA A 3 6.24 -3.55 15.76
C ALA A 3 5.58 -3.98 14.46
N ASN A 4 4.27 -3.96 14.42
CA ASN A 4 3.53 -4.17 13.17
C ASN A 4 3.61 -2.89 12.32
N VAL A 5 3.82 -3.06 11.02
CA VAL A 5 3.78 -1.94 10.08
C VAL A 5 2.40 -1.84 9.45
N LEU A 6 1.73 -0.74 9.71
CA LEU A 6 0.44 -0.40 9.14
C LEU A 6 0.64 0.62 8.02
N THR A 7 -0.06 0.45 6.89
CA THR A 7 -0.03 1.44 5.80
C THR A 7 -1.39 2.09 5.62
N ARG A 8 -1.40 3.43 5.62
CA ARG A 8 -2.60 4.26 5.41
C ARG A 8 -2.48 5.06 4.11
N LYS A 9 -3.55 5.09 3.36
CA LYS A 9 -3.66 5.92 2.15
C LYS A 9 -4.29 7.26 2.50
N ILE A 10 -3.53 8.35 2.36
CA ILE A 10 -3.90 9.70 2.79
C ILE A 10 -3.87 10.62 1.57
N GLN A 11 -4.92 11.40 1.38
CA GLN A 11 -4.91 12.46 0.38
C GLN A 11 -4.23 13.70 0.94
N LEU A 12 -3.31 14.27 0.15
CA LEU A 12 -2.59 15.49 0.46
C LEU A 12 -2.97 16.61 -0.51
N VAL A 13 -2.96 17.83 0.01
CA VAL A 13 -3.12 19.06 -0.78
C VAL A 13 -1.88 19.92 -0.54
N PRO A 14 -1.13 20.30 -1.60
CA PRO A 14 0.00 21.23 -1.46
C PRO A 14 -0.49 22.58 -0.91
N VAL A 15 0.29 23.17 -0.03
CA VAL A 15 0.05 24.51 0.53
C VAL A 15 0.95 25.49 -0.21
N GLY A 16 0.37 26.58 -0.69
CA GLY A 16 1.09 27.64 -1.40
C GLY A 16 0.28 28.23 -2.53
N ASP A 17 0.91 29.11 -3.31
CA ASP A 17 0.34 29.68 -4.51
C ASP A 17 0.33 28.70 -5.69
N LYS A 18 -0.15 29.15 -6.84
CA LYS A 18 -0.28 28.31 -8.04
C LYS A 18 1.08 27.80 -8.56
N GLU A 19 2.12 28.62 -8.41
CA GLU A 19 3.46 28.27 -8.88
C GLU A 19 4.09 27.23 -7.96
N GLU A 20 3.98 27.40 -6.65
CA GLU A 20 4.42 26.44 -5.64
C GLU A 20 3.69 25.11 -5.78
N ILE A 21 2.39 25.12 -6.01
CA ILE A 21 1.61 23.90 -6.26
C ILE A 21 2.12 23.18 -7.52
N ASN A 22 2.35 23.88 -8.62
CA ASN A 22 2.90 23.29 -9.84
C ASN A 22 4.31 22.73 -9.62
N ARG A 23 5.15 23.42 -8.86
CA ARG A 23 6.48 22.95 -8.45
C ARG A 23 6.40 21.62 -7.70
N VAL A 24 5.45 21.47 -6.78
CA VAL A 24 5.23 20.21 -6.04
C VAL A 24 4.88 19.05 -6.96
N TYR A 25 3.97 19.26 -7.92
CA TYR A 25 3.62 18.22 -8.91
C TYR A 25 4.81 17.84 -9.79
N ASN A 26 5.61 18.81 -10.23
CA ASN A 26 6.81 18.57 -11.03
C ASN A 26 7.85 17.79 -10.21
N TYR A 27 8.10 18.19 -8.95
CA TYR A 27 8.99 17.48 -8.05
C TYR A 27 8.65 16.00 -7.93
N ILE A 28 7.37 15.68 -7.70
CA ILE A 28 6.92 14.28 -7.59
C ILE A 28 7.11 13.52 -8.91
N ARG A 29 6.78 14.14 -10.06
CA ARG A 29 6.92 13.52 -11.38
C ARG A 29 8.39 13.28 -11.77
N GLU A 30 9.26 14.24 -11.51
CA GLU A 30 10.70 14.12 -11.73
C GLU A 30 11.28 13.03 -10.83
N GLY A 31 10.90 13.00 -9.54
CA GLY A 31 11.31 11.97 -8.62
C GLY A 31 10.83 10.57 -9.04
N GLN A 32 9.59 10.43 -9.52
CA GLN A 32 9.08 9.17 -10.05
C GLN A 32 9.85 8.72 -11.30
N TYR A 33 10.19 9.65 -12.18
CA TYR A 33 10.94 9.35 -13.38
C TYR A 33 12.38 8.92 -13.09
N SER A 34 13.09 9.66 -12.24
CA SER A 34 14.45 9.33 -11.83
C SER A 34 14.48 7.97 -11.08
N GLN A 35 13.51 7.73 -10.20
CA GLN A 35 13.35 6.45 -9.53
C GLN A 35 13.09 5.31 -10.53
N TYR A 36 12.22 5.52 -11.53
CA TYR A 36 11.95 4.54 -12.58
C TYR A 36 13.22 4.16 -13.35
N LEU A 37 14.00 5.15 -13.78
CA LEU A 37 15.27 4.91 -14.47
C LEU A 37 16.25 4.12 -13.59
N GLY A 38 16.45 4.57 -12.35
CA GLY A 38 17.38 3.94 -11.42
C GLY A 38 17.01 2.52 -11.03
N LEU A 39 15.71 2.27 -10.76
CA LEU A 39 15.21 0.93 -10.40
C LEU A 39 15.43 -0.08 -11.55
N ASN A 40 15.09 0.31 -12.78
CA ASN A 40 15.25 -0.59 -13.92
C ASN A 40 16.73 -0.78 -14.27
N ARG A 41 17.56 0.27 -14.22
CA ARG A 41 19.01 0.16 -14.48
C ARG A 41 19.66 -0.81 -13.48
N LEU A 42 19.48 -0.60 -12.18
CA LEU A 42 20.10 -1.44 -11.17
C LEU A 42 19.55 -2.88 -11.19
N MET A 43 18.26 -3.06 -11.47
CA MET A 43 17.68 -4.39 -11.66
C MET A 43 18.28 -5.09 -12.88
N SER A 44 18.46 -4.38 -14.00
CA SER A 44 19.08 -4.92 -15.23
C SER A 44 20.51 -5.39 -14.99
N GLU A 45 21.32 -4.63 -14.26
CA GLU A 45 22.69 -5.03 -13.90
C GLU A 45 22.69 -6.36 -13.12
N LEU A 46 21.82 -6.48 -12.10
CA LEU A 46 21.70 -7.72 -11.32
C LEU A 46 21.24 -8.90 -12.18
N VAL A 47 20.29 -8.68 -13.07
CA VAL A 47 19.75 -9.73 -13.94
C VAL A 47 20.78 -10.17 -14.97
N VAL A 48 21.45 -9.24 -15.65
CA VAL A 48 22.53 -9.56 -16.61
C VAL A 48 23.64 -10.36 -15.94
N THR A 49 24.08 -9.93 -14.76
CA THR A 49 25.12 -10.63 -13.99
C THR A 49 24.66 -12.03 -13.59
N PHE A 50 23.41 -12.19 -13.17
CA PHE A 50 22.82 -13.48 -12.81
C PHE A 50 22.76 -14.44 -14.01
N TYR A 51 22.34 -13.96 -15.18
CA TYR A 51 22.32 -14.78 -16.39
C TYR A 51 23.71 -15.09 -16.95
N LYS A 52 24.68 -14.16 -16.84
CA LYS A 52 26.09 -14.41 -17.20
C LYS A 52 26.73 -15.49 -16.32
N ASN A 53 26.26 -15.67 -15.09
CA ASN A 53 26.69 -16.71 -14.18
C ASN A 53 25.83 -17.99 -14.28
N ASP A 54 25.26 -18.29 -15.46
CA ASP A 54 24.42 -19.47 -15.73
C ASP A 54 23.28 -19.68 -14.73
N ARG A 55 22.76 -18.61 -14.13
CA ARG A 55 21.71 -18.59 -13.08
C ARG A 55 22.12 -19.34 -11.80
N LYS A 56 23.41 -19.54 -11.56
CA LYS A 56 23.94 -20.16 -10.33
C LYS A 56 24.01 -19.13 -9.20
N LEU A 57 23.66 -19.58 -8.00
CA LEU A 57 23.72 -18.79 -6.76
C LEU A 57 24.96 -19.16 -5.95
N ASP A 58 26.12 -19.13 -6.59
CA ASP A 58 27.43 -19.44 -6.02
C ASP A 58 28.06 -18.21 -5.32
N GLU A 59 29.24 -18.39 -4.76
CA GLU A 59 29.99 -17.32 -4.09
C GLU A 59 30.34 -16.19 -5.05
N LYS A 60 30.74 -16.52 -6.28
CA LYS A 60 31.08 -15.56 -7.33
C LYS A 60 29.91 -14.60 -7.59
N PHE A 61 28.70 -15.13 -7.83
CA PHE A 61 27.52 -14.31 -8.03
C PHE A 61 27.21 -13.45 -6.80
N ASN A 62 27.35 -14.01 -5.58
CA ASN A 62 27.07 -13.26 -4.36
C ASN A 62 28.04 -12.09 -4.17
N GLU A 63 29.31 -12.24 -4.53
CA GLU A 63 30.29 -11.14 -4.52
C GLU A 63 29.96 -10.07 -5.59
N GLU A 64 29.71 -10.48 -6.83
CA GLU A 64 29.33 -9.57 -7.91
C GLU A 64 28.05 -8.79 -7.55
N ARG A 65 27.05 -9.46 -6.99
CA ARG A 65 25.84 -8.83 -6.49
C ARG A 65 26.10 -7.80 -5.39
N LYS A 66 26.99 -8.12 -4.44
CA LYS A 66 27.41 -7.15 -3.41
C LYS A 66 28.10 -5.94 -4.03
N ASN A 67 28.99 -6.16 -4.99
CA ASN A 67 29.71 -5.12 -5.70
C ASN A 67 28.77 -4.20 -6.48
N ILE A 68 27.80 -4.73 -7.21
CA ILE A 68 26.78 -3.93 -7.92
C ILE A 68 26.00 -3.05 -6.95
N LEU A 69 25.55 -3.60 -5.84
CA LEU A 69 24.74 -2.87 -4.85
C LEU A 69 25.58 -1.82 -4.10
N SER A 70 26.85 -2.05 -3.81
CA SER A 70 27.74 -1.09 -3.16
C SER A 70 28.18 0.03 -4.11
N ASN A 71 28.41 -0.29 -5.38
CA ASN A 71 28.78 0.67 -6.43
C ASN A 71 27.58 1.34 -7.10
N SER A 72 26.39 1.23 -6.52
CA SER A 72 25.17 1.80 -7.05
C SER A 72 25.24 3.31 -7.30
N ASN A 73 26.04 4.06 -6.54
CA ASN A 73 26.25 5.49 -6.76
C ASN A 73 26.92 5.77 -8.09
N THR A 74 27.88 4.94 -8.50
CA THR A 74 28.54 5.04 -9.81
C THR A 74 27.61 4.63 -10.94
N ILE A 75 26.86 3.54 -10.75
CA ILE A 75 25.87 3.05 -11.74
C ILE A 75 24.76 4.07 -12.01
N LEU A 76 24.40 4.86 -10.99
CA LEU A 76 23.31 5.84 -11.05
C LEU A 76 23.79 7.30 -11.12
N ASN A 77 25.05 7.55 -11.47
CA ASN A 77 25.66 8.88 -11.40
C ASN A 77 25.06 9.89 -12.40
N ASP A 78 24.65 9.42 -13.57
CA ASP A 78 24.07 10.22 -14.65
C ASP A 78 22.56 10.48 -14.49
N ILE A 79 21.93 9.89 -13.45
CA ILE A 79 20.52 10.13 -13.16
C ILE A 79 20.40 11.30 -12.18
N LEU A 80 19.72 12.36 -12.63
CA LEU A 80 19.41 13.51 -11.78
C LEU A 80 18.25 13.17 -10.84
N PHE A 81 18.48 13.29 -9.54
CA PHE A 81 17.45 13.10 -8.52
C PHE A 81 17.02 14.45 -7.93
N PRO A 82 15.72 14.63 -7.60
CA PRO A 82 15.26 15.84 -6.93
C PRO A 82 16.00 16.08 -5.63
N LYS A 83 16.29 17.35 -5.32
CA LYS A 83 16.99 17.74 -4.09
C LYS A 83 16.21 17.28 -2.85
N GLY A 84 16.94 16.83 -1.83
CA GLY A 84 16.39 16.48 -0.52
C GLY A 84 15.78 15.09 -0.41
N CYS A 85 15.57 14.37 -1.53
CA CYS A 85 15.16 12.97 -1.50
C CYS A 85 16.37 12.04 -1.63
N ASP A 86 16.56 11.16 -0.65
CA ASP A 86 17.59 10.12 -0.74
C ASP A 86 17.09 8.93 -1.57
N THR A 87 16.78 9.21 -2.83
CA THR A 87 16.16 8.26 -3.75
C THR A 87 17.09 7.10 -4.08
N LYS A 88 18.43 7.35 -4.14
CA LYS A 88 19.41 6.30 -4.47
C LYS A 88 19.39 5.14 -3.48
N SER A 89 19.39 5.40 -2.17
CA SER A 89 19.36 4.33 -1.18
C SER A 89 18.02 3.57 -1.17
N HIS A 90 16.91 4.24 -1.46
CA HIS A 90 15.61 3.57 -1.64
C HIS A 90 15.61 2.64 -2.86
N ILE A 91 16.24 3.05 -3.97
CA ILE A 91 16.40 2.22 -5.16
C ILE A 91 17.16 0.95 -4.81
N VAL A 92 18.32 1.07 -4.15
CA VAL A 92 19.14 -0.07 -3.74
C VAL A 92 18.36 -1.05 -2.86
N GLN A 93 17.68 -0.54 -1.83
CA GLN A 93 16.89 -1.38 -0.92
C GLN A 93 15.73 -2.08 -1.64
N LYS A 94 15.02 -1.37 -2.50
CA LYS A 94 13.90 -1.89 -3.27
C LYS A 94 14.34 -2.99 -4.23
N VAL A 95 15.36 -2.73 -5.03
CA VAL A 95 15.92 -3.70 -5.99
C VAL A 95 16.47 -4.93 -5.26
N LYS A 96 17.23 -4.74 -4.18
CA LYS A 96 17.72 -5.86 -3.35
C LYS A 96 16.58 -6.74 -2.84
N SER A 97 15.50 -6.11 -2.34
CA SER A 97 14.33 -6.84 -1.83
C SER A 97 13.59 -7.59 -2.93
N ASP A 98 13.31 -6.92 -4.05
CA ASP A 98 12.51 -7.51 -5.13
C ASP A 98 13.27 -8.59 -5.88
N PHE A 99 14.57 -8.40 -6.11
CA PHE A 99 15.43 -9.44 -6.69
C PHE A 99 15.53 -10.67 -5.77
N SER A 100 15.70 -10.47 -4.45
CA SER A 100 15.71 -11.57 -3.48
C SER A 100 14.40 -12.35 -3.43
N LYS A 101 13.26 -11.65 -3.58
CA LYS A 101 11.93 -12.29 -3.69
C LYS A 101 11.80 -13.10 -4.97
N ALA A 102 12.26 -12.54 -6.10
CA ALA A 102 12.24 -13.25 -7.37
C ALA A 102 13.08 -14.55 -7.32
N LEU A 103 14.28 -14.50 -6.70
CA LEU A 103 15.09 -15.69 -6.50
C LEU A 103 14.37 -16.75 -5.65
N LYS A 104 13.78 -16.37 -4.54
CA LYS A 104 12.99 -17.28 -3.67
C LYS A 104 11.80 -17.90 -4.39
N ASN A 105 11.19 -17.16 -5.30
CA ASN A 105 10.00 -17.58 -6.05
C ASN A 105 10.34 -18.33 -7.35
N GLY A 106 11.58 -18.78 -7.54
CA GLY A 106 11.95 -19.63 -8.65
C GLY A 106 12.49 -18.91 -9.90
N LEU A 107 13.06 -17.71 -9.76
CA LEU A 107 13.71 -17.02 -10.89
C LEU A 107 14.77 -17.89 -11.58
N ALA A 108 15.57 -18.62 -10.81
CA ALA A 108 16.59 -19.51 -11.36
C ALA A 108 15.99 -20.64 -12.22
N ARG A 109 14.79 -21.10 -11.89
CA ARG A 109 14.07 -22.14 -12.63
C ARG A 109 13.19 -21.58 -13.77
N GLY A 110 13.14 -20.24 -13.93
CA GLY A 110 12.29 -19.61 -14.93
C GLY A 110 10.79 -19.56 -14.58
N GLU A 111 10.42 -19.86 -13.33
CA GLU A 111 9.01 -19.88 -12.88
C GLU A 111 8.43 -18.46 -12.72
N VAL A 112 9.27 -17.50 -12.46
CA VAL A 112 8.88 -16.08 -12.33
C VAL A 112 9.81 -15.18 -13.12
N ALA A 113 9.27 -14.07 -13.60
CA ALA A 113 10.05 -13.00 -14.21
C ALA A 113 10.49 -11.99 -13.15
N VAL A 114 11.55 -11.26 -13.45
CA VAL A 114 11.98 -10.11 -12.62
C VAL A 114 10.99 -8.96 -12.71
N THR A 115 10.95 -8.16 -11.64
CA THR A 115 10.08 -6.99 -11.58
C THR A 115 10.55 -5.95 -12.61
N ASN A 116 9.65 -5.59 -13.53
CA ASN A 116 9.80 -4.43 -14.39
C ASN A 116 9.06 -3.25 -13.78
N TYR A 117 9.79 -2.18 -13.48
CA TYR A 117 9.22 -1.00 -12.82
C TYR A 117 8.59 -0.06 -13.85
N LYS A 118 7.45 0.50 -13.51
CA LYS A 118 6.72 1.45 -14.34
C LYS A 118 7.02 2.89 -13.93
N ARG A 119 6.99 3.82 -14.88
CA ARG A 119 7.16 5.26 -14.62
C ARG A 119 6.11 5.83 -13.65
N THR A 120 4.95 5.17 -13.53
CA THR A 120 3.85 5.57 -12.64
C THR A 120 3.96 4.98 -11.24
N ASN A 121 5.04 4.25 -10.92
CA ASN A 121 5.25 3.74 -9.57
C ASN A 121 5.35 4.89 -8.57
N PRO A 122 4.78 4.72 -7.36
CA PRO A 122 4.87 5.76 -6.33
C PRO A 122 6.32 6.12 -6.00
N LEU A 123 6.58 7.41 -5.81
CA LEU A 123 7.87 7.91 -5.35
C LEU A 123 8.12 7.46 -3.91
N LEU A 124 9.18 6.73 -3.68
CA LEU A 124 9.58 6.29 -2.33
C LEU A 124 10.12 7.47 -1.53
N VAL A 125 9.66 7.61 -0.29
CA VAL A 125 10.07 8.67 0.63
C VAL A 125 10.41 8.08 1.99
N ARG A 126 11.38 8.66 2.70
CA ARG A 126 11.75 8.23 4.05
C ARG A 126 10.77 8.77 5.07
N GLY A 127 10.52 8.00 6.13
CA GLY A 127 9.69 8.47 7.24
C GLY A 127 10.23 9.74 7.91
N ARG A 128 11.55 9.88 8.01
CA ARG A 128 12.19 11.08 8.58
C ARG A 128 12.01 12.35 7.75
N ASP A 129 11.68 12.22 6.47
CA ASP A 129 11.46 13.35 5.56
C ASP A 129 10.00 13.84 5.64
N LEU A 130 9.14 13.12 6.37
CA LEU A 130 7.73 13.44 6.61
C LEU A 130 7.58 13.98 8.05
N LYS A 131 7.73 15.29 8.24
CA LYS A 131 7.58 15.93 9.56
C LYS A 131 6.15 16.41 9.72
N PHE A 132 5.43 15.79 10.65
CA PHE A 132 4.05 16.15 10.96
C PHE A 132 4.01 17.38 11.88
N SER A 133 3.05 18.25 11.64
CA SER A 133 2.78 19.44 12.46
C SER A 133 1.28 19.76 12.45
N TYR A 134 0.82 20.49 13.43
CA TYR A 134 -0.55 21.01 13.53
C TYR A 134 -0.55 22.53 13.66
N ASP A 135 -1.66 23.14 13.33
CA ASP A 135 -1.87 24.59 13.40
C ASP A 135 -2.89 24.91 14.50
N TYR A 136 -2.46 24.70 15.75
CA TYR A 136 -3.19 25.00 16.98
C TYR A 136 -2.20 25.51 18.02
N ALA A 137 -2.65 26.37 18.95
CA ALA A 137 -1.78 26.98 19.95
C ALA A 137 -1.23 25.96 20.95
N THR A 138 -2.02 24.94 21.29
CA THR A 138 -1.65 23.90 22.25
C THR A 138 -2.07 22.50 21.77
N LEU A 139 -1.45 21.46 22.35
CA LEU A 139 -1.84 20.07 22.11
C LEU A 139 -3.29 19.80 22.58
N ASN A 140 -3.71 20.41 23.68
CA ASN A 140 -5.09 20.27 24.18
C ASN A 140 -6.10 20.83 23.19
N GLU A 141 -5.84 21.98 22.59
CA GLU A 141 -6.68 22.52 21.53
C GLU A 141 -6.73 21.62 20.30
N PHE A 142 -5.60 21.06 19.89
CA PHE A 142 -5.56 20.06 18.84
C PHE A 142 -6.44 18.85 19.16
N GLU A 143 -6.34 18.31 20.38
CA GLU A 143 -7.13 17.14 20.82
C GLU A 143 -8.64 17.43 20.86
N GLN A 144 -9.06 18.59 21.32
CA GLN A 144 -10.46 19.04 21.28
C GLN A 144 -10.99 19.13 19.84
N ASN A 145 -10.14 19.51 18.90
CA ASN A 145 -10.48 19.61 17.49
C ASN A 145 -10.30 18.33 16.68
N LEU A 146 -9.89 17.23 17.32
CA LEU A 146 -9.53 15.97 16.63
C LEU A 146 -10.67 15.43 15.75
N LEU A 147 -11.92 15.63 16.15
CA LEU A 147 -13.10 15.17 15.40
C LEU A 147 -13.74 16.27 14.54
N ASN A 148 -13.13 17.44 14.44
CA ASN A 148 -13.65 18.53 13.62
C ASN A 148 -13.41 18.24 12.13
N THR A 149 -14.34 18.70 11.29
CA THR A 149 -14.27 18.50 9.83
C THR A 149 -13.01 19.14 9.24
N ASP A 150 -12.61 20.32 9.71
CA ASP A 150 -11.44 21.07 9.24
C ASP A 150 -10.25 20.94 10.19
N LEU A 151 -9.88 19.72 10.53
CA LEU A 151 -8.69 19.44 11.32
C LEU A 151 -7.43 19.91 10.56
N LYS A 152 -6.66 20.83 11.17
CA LYS A 152 -5.50 21.49 10.57
C LYS A 152 -4.21 20.73 10.91
N VAL A 153 -3.88 19.73 10.11
CA VAL A 153 -2.62 18.98 10.21
C VAL A 153 -1.87 19.03 8.90
N TYR A 154 -0.57 19.21 9.01
CA TYR A 154 0.34 19.40 7.89
C TYR A 154 1.48 18.40 7.94
N ILE A 155 2.07 18.17 6.77
CA ILE A 155 3.32 17.44 6.60
C ILE A 155 4.31 18.41 5.95
N ASN A 156 5.38 18.72 6.68
CA ASN A 156 6.52 19.43 6.13
C ASN A 156 7.47 18.40 5.51
N PHE A 157 7.64 18.51 4.21
CA PHE A 157 8.46 17.63 3.40
C PHE A 157 9.76 18.33 3.00
N VAL A 158 10.67 17.61 2.38
CA VAL A 158 11.93 18.17 1.87
C VAL A 158 11.70 19.33 0.89
N ASP A 159 12.73 20.14 0.66
CA ASP A 159 12.71 21.27 -0.27
C ASP A 159 11.59 22.30 0.02
N LYS A 160 11.29 22.51 1.32
CA LYS A 160 10.25 23.42 1.82
C LYS A 160 8.83 23.12 1.34
N ILE A 161 8.59 21.92 0.80
CA ILE A 161 7.25 21.50 0.41
C ILE A 161 6.40 21.24 1.65
N LYS A 162 5.21 21.87 1.70
CA LYS A 162 4.24 21.69 2.78
C LYS A 162 2.93 21.14 2.21
N PHE A 163 2.40 20.12 2.87
CA PHE A 163 1.12 19.52 2.53
C PHE A 163 0.12 19.67 3.67
N LYS A 164 -1.15 19.97 3.34
CA LYS A 164 -2.30 19.80 4.25
C LYS A 164 -2.84 18.38 4.08
N ILE A 165 -3.13 17.70 5.20
CA ILE A 165 -3.79 16.39 5.20
C ILE A 165 -5.29 16.57 5.01
N VAL A 166 -5.88 15.77 4.11
CA VAL A 166 -7.34 15.73 3.90
C VAL A 166 -7.89 14.49 4.59
N PHE A 167 -8.57 14.68 5.72
CA PHE A 167 -9.15 13.59 6.51
C PHE A 167 -10.51 13.10 6.00
N GLY A 168 -11.26 13.98 5.31
CA GLY A 168 -12.65 13.69 4.91
C GLY A 168 -13.62 13.66 6.10
N ASN A 169 -14.64 12.80 6.02
CA ASN A 169 -15.68 12.71 7.06
C ASN A 169 -15.07 12.25 8.40
N PRO A 170 -15.28 12.98 9.52
CA PRO A 170 -14.70 12.68 10.82
C PRO A 170 -15.00 11.26 11.32
N HIS A 171 -16.26 10.82 11.23
CA HIS A 171 -16.66 9.50 11.70
C HIS A 171 -15.99 8.34 10.92
N LYS A 172 -15.74 8.55 9.60
CA LYS A 172 -15.07 7.54 8.76
C LYS A 172 -13.54 7.57 8.87
N SER A 173 -12.97 8.68 9.32
CA SER A 173 -11.52 8.87 9.43
C SER A 173 -11.01 8.86 10.87
N GLN A 174 -11.82 8.47 11.84
CA GLN A 174 -11.47 8.49 13.25
C GLN A 174 -10.18 7.72 13.56
N ALA A 175 -10.04 6.51 13.03
CA ALA A 175 -8.82 5.70 13.22
C ALA A 175 -7.57 6.41 12.68
N LEU A 176 -7.65 7.02 11.49
CA LEU A 176 -6.54 7.77 10.91
C LEU A 176 -6.18 9.00 11.78
N ARG A 177 -7.18 9.70 12.30
CA ARG A 177 -6.97 10.87 13.16
C ARG A 177 -6.25 10.52 14.45
N LEU A 178 -6.65 9.41 15.08
CA LEU A 178 -5.98 8.88 16.27
C LEU A 178 -4.55 8.44 15.96
N GLU A 179 -4.32 7.77 14.82
CA GLU A 179 -2.98 7.37 14.39
C GLU A 179 -2.06 8.58 14.14
N ILE A 180 -2.58 9.64 13.53
CA ILE A 180 -1.83 10.90 13.33
C ILE A 180 -1.53 11.58 14.67
N ARG A 181 -2.49 11.56 15.61
CA ARG A 181 -2.24 12.02 16.99
C ARG A 181 -1.07 11.27 17.63
N GLU A 182 -1.05 9.96 17.53
CA GLU A 182 0.03 9.14 18.09
C GLU A 182 1.39 9.40 17.39
N ILE A 183 1.39 9.76 16.11
CA ILE A 183 2.61 10.20 15.40
C ILE A 183 3.08 11.55 15.95
N LEU A 184 2.17 12.50 16.17
CA LEU A 184 2.48 13.83 16.71
C LEU A 184 3.00 13.79 18.17
N LEU A 185 2.62 12.73 18.91
CA LEU A 185 3.08 12.43 20.28
C LEU A 185 4.34 11.54 20.30
N ASP A 186 4.97 11.25 19.15
CA ASP A 186 6.13 10.34 19.01
C ASP A 186 5.88 8.89 19.50
N ASN A 187 4.61 8.51 19.76
CA ASN A 187 4.27 7.13 20.13
C ASN A 187 4.35 6.18 18.94
N TYR A 188 4.08 6.66 17.73
CA TYR A 188 4.16 5.89 16.48
C TYR A 188 5.28 6.42 15.59
N LYS A 189 6.13 5.53 15.07
CA LYS A 189 7.24 5.90 14.19
C LYS A 189 6.85 5.79 12.73
N VAL A 190 7.02 6.88 11.99
CA VAL A 190 6.84 6.89 10.53
C VAL A 190 7.97 6.10 9.87
N LYS A 191 7.58 5.16 9.00
CA LYS A 191 8.48 4.31 8.22
C LYS A 191 8.58 4.77 6.78
N GLY A 192 9.37 4.06 5.98
CA GLY A 192 9.44 4.30 4.54
C GLY A 192 8.06 4.27 3.92
N SER A 193 7.70 5.35 3.28
CA SER A 193 6.38 5.65 2.73
C SER A 193 6.49 5.90 1.23
N SER A 194 5.40 6.25 0.57
CA SER A 194 5.49 6.62 -0.85
C SER A 194 4.44 7.65 -1.25
N LEU A 195 4.82 8.54 -2.18
CA LEU A 195 3.96 9.55 -2.78
C LEU A 195 3.57 9.15 -4.20
N GLN A 196 2.31 9.32 -4.56
CA GLN A 196 1.83 9.11 -5.93
C GLN A 196 0.85 10.19 -6.36
N ILE A 197 0.79 10.43 -7.66
CA ILE A 197 -0.24 11.27 -8.27
C ILE A 197 -1.32 10.35 -8.84
N ASP A 198 -2.56 10.53 -8.41
CA ASP A 198 -3.74 9.83 -8.91
C ASP A 198 -4.72 10.87 -9.48
N GLY A 199 -4.69 11.04 -10.81
CA GLY A 199 -5.38 12.13 -11.48
C GLY A 199 -4.85 13.50 -11.06
N LYS A 200 -5.69 14.26 -10.35
CA LYS A 200 -5.33 15.57 -9.78
C LYS A 200 -5.02 15.52 -8.28
N LYS A 201 -4.95 14.33 -7.68
CA LYS A 201 -4.75 14.16 -6.24
C LYS A 201 -3.35 13.66 -5.97
N ILE A 202 -2.74 14.18 -4.93
CA ILE A 202 -1.51 13.63 -4.35
C ILE A 202 -1.93 12.70 -3.23
N ILE A 203 -1.43 11.47 -3.28
CA ILE A 203 -1.72 10.42 -2.31
C ILE A 203 -0.42 10.01 -1.63
N LEU A 204 -0.41 10.05 -0.31
CA LEU A 204 0.63 9.48 0.53
C LEU A 204 0.18 8.09 0.99
N ASN A 205 0.96 7.06 0.67
CA ASN A 205 0.86 5.77 1.32
C ASN A 205 1.78 5.81 2.54
N LEU A 206 1.22 6.24 3.67
CA LEU A 206 1.93 6.41 4.93
C LEU A 206 2.09 5.07 5.62
N SER A 207 3.33 4.67 5.89
CA SER A 207 3.65 3.47 6.67
C SER A 207 4.09 3.86 8.08
N ILE A 208 3.43 3.31 9.08
CA ILE A 208 3.69 3.58 10.50
C ILE A 208 3.96 2.28 11.26
N ALA A 209 4.90 2.34 12.17
CA ALA A 209 5.15 1.25 13.11
C ALA A 209 4.25 1.44 14.33
N VAL A 210 3.35 0.48 14.53
CA VAL A 210 2.39 0.47 15.64
C VAL A 210 2.84 -0.57 16.67
N PRO A 211 2.89 -0.22 17.95
CA PRO A 211 3.23 -1.19 18.99
C PRO A 211 2.23 -2.34 18.99
N THR A 212 2.73 -3.57 19.02
CA THR A 212 1.90 -4.78 19.03
C THR A 212 1.43 -5.07 20.45
N LYS A 213 0.13 -5.19 20.66
CA LYS A 213 -0.40 -5.80 21.88
C LYS A 213 -0.13 -7.29 21.80
N LYS A 214 0.62 -7.85 22.75
CA LYS A 214 0.75 -9.29 22.88
C LYS A 214 -0.61 -9.83 23.36
N ILE A 215 -1.17 -10.74 22.58
CA ILE A 215 -2.34 -11.52 22.96
C ILE A 215 -1.80 -12.85 23.48
N GLU A 216 -2.11 -13.19 24.71
CA GLU A 216 -1.76 -14.49 25.27
C GLU A 216 -2.73 -15.52 24.71
N LEU A 217 -2.20 -16.44 23.90
CA LEU A 217 -2.94 -17.56 23.34
C LEU A 217 -2.55 -18.84 24.08
N ASP A 218 -3.52 -19.74 24.29
CA ASP A 218 -3.24 -21.08 24.79
C ASP A 218 -2.67 -21.93 23.64
N LYS A 219 -1.45 -22.43 23.84
CA LYS A 219 -0.75 -23.24 22.84
C LYS A 219 -1.44 -24.59 22.54
N LYS A 220 -2.31 -25.05 23.44
CA LYS A 220 -3.04 -26.30 23.27
C LYS A 220 -4.36 -26.13 22.53
N VAL A 221 -4.86 -24.89 22.42
CA VAL A 221 -6.14 -24.59 21.77
C VAL A 221 -5.89 -24.05 20.37
N THR A 222 -6.46 -24.71 19.39
CA THR A 222 -6.32 -24.35 17.96
C THR A 222 -7.70 -24.28 17.30
N VAL A 223 -7.90 -23.25 16.50
CA VAL A 223 -9.08 -23.12 15.63
C VAL A 223 -8.75 -23.74 14.27
N GLY A 224 -9.49 -24.78 13.92
CA GLY A 224 -9.55 -25.26 12.53
C GLY A 224 -10.51 -24.38 11.73
N VAL A 225 -10.13 -24.01 10.50
CA VAL A 225 -10.95 -23.20 9.59
C VAL A 225 -11.12 -23.96 8.29
N ASP A 226 -12.38 -24.32 8.01
CA ASP A 226 -12.75 -24.90 6.71
C ASP A 226 -13.34 -23.81 5.80
N LEU A 227 -12.87 -23.76 4.55
CA LEU A 227 -13.32 -22.80 3.53
C LEU A 227 -14.22 -23.52 2.55
N GLY A 228 -15.49 -23.14 2.50
CA GLY A 228 -16.50 -23.77 1.66
C GLY A 228 -17.18 -22.81 0.67
N LEU A 229 -17.90 -23.40 -0.27
CA LEU A 229 -18.68 -22.64 -1.27
C LEU A 229 -20.03 -22.19 -0.73
N ALA A 230 -20.70 -23.01 0.09
CA ALA A 230 -22.00 -22.67 0.68
C ALA A 230 -21.85 -21.73 1.88
N ILE A 231 -20.90 -21.99 2.74
CA ILE A 231 -20.52 -21.16 3.88
C ILE A 231 -19.04 -20.80 3.67
N PRO A 232 -18.71 -19.52 3.47
CA PRO A 232 -17.35 -19.07 3.18
C PRO A 232 -16.27 -19.49 4.17
N ALA A 233 -16.61 -19.55 5.47
CA ALA A 233 -15.72 -20.13 6.46
C ALA A 233 -16.52 -20.74 7.61
N VAL A 234 -16.07 -21.90 8.07
CA VAL A 234 -16.56 -22.57 9.29
C VAL A 234 -15.37 -22.74 10.22
N CYS A 235 -15.50 -22.20 11.43
CA CYS A 235 -14.48 -22.31 12.49
C CYS A 235 -14.93 -23.36 13.51
N ALA A 236 -14.00 -24.21 13.96
CA ALA A 236 -14.20 -25.15 15.05
C ALA A 236 -12.96 -25.21 15.95
N LEU A 237 -13.16 -25.51 17.25
CA LEU A 237 -12.06 -25.71 18.18
C LEU A 237 -11.64 -27.19 18.24
N ASN A 238 -10.33 -27.42 18.38
CA ASN A 238 -9.79 -28.77 18.57
C ASN A 238 -10.13 -29.39 19.93
N THR A 239 -10.48 -28.56 20.91
CA THR A 239 -10.78 -28.99 22.28
C THR A 239 -12.25 -29.28 22.53
N ASN A 240 -13.15 -28.76 21.65
CA ASN A 240 -14.59 -28.94 21.81
C ASN A 240 -15.31 -28.82 20.47
N ASP A 241 -15.77 -29.93 19.94
CA ASP A 241 -16.44 -30.05 18.63
C ASP A 241 -17.79 -29.31 18.55
N TYR A 242 -18.39 -28.98 19.67
CA TYR A 242 -19.65 -28.23 19.73
C TYR A 242 -19.44 -26.71 19.54
N ILE A 243 -18.24 -26.22 19.83
CA ILE A 243 -17.93 -24.78 19.66
C ILE A 243 -17.54 -24.51 18.20
N ARG A 244 -18.57 -24.24 17.40
CA ARG A 244 -18.43 -23.92 15.97
C ARG A 244 -19.01 -22.56 15.65
N LYS A 245 -18.49 -21.92 14.60
CA LYS A 245 -19.00 -20.66 14.07
C LYS A 245 -18.99 -20.68 12.56
N SER A 246 -20.16 -20.55 11.95
CA SER A 246 -20.32 -20.32 10.51
C SER A 246 -20.21 -18.83 10.20
N ILE A 247 -19.46 -18.47 9.17
CA ILE A 247 -19.16 -17.08 8.82
C ILE A 247 -19.50 -16.86 7.36
N GLY A 248 -20.38 -15.89 7.10
CA GLY A 248 -20.83 -15.53 5.78
C GLY A 248 -21.89 -16.47 5.20
N SER A 249 -22.39 -16.11 4.04
CA SER A 249 -23.38 -16.86 3.28
C SER A 249 -23.07 -16.75 1.78
N ALA A 250 -23.15 -17.88 1.09
CA ALA A 250 -23.05 -17.92 -0.37
C ALA A 250 -24.15 -17.08 -1.02
N ASP A 251 -25.35 -17.10 -0.48
CA ASP A 251 -26.49 -16.37 -1.05
C ASP A 251 -26.28 -14.87 -1.03
N ASP A 252 -25.77 -14.31 0.07
CA ASP A 252 -25.44 -12.88 0.16
C ASP A 252 -24.31 -12.52 -0.80
N PHE A 253 -23.29 -13.35 -0.91
CA PHE A 253 -22.21 -13.17 -1.84
C PHE A 253 -22.70 -13.20 -3.29
N LEU A 254 -23.48 -14.23 -3.67
CA LEU A 254 -24.01 -14.41 -5.01
C LEU A 254 -25.01 -13.31 -5.39
N ARG A 255 -25.88 -12.91 -4.47
CA ARG A 255 -26.83 -11.80 -4.67
C ARG A 255 -26.10 -10.52 -5.07
N GLN A 256 -25.09 -10.14 -4.32
CA GLN A 256 -24.33 -8.92 -4.61
C GLN A 256 -23.54 -9.03 -5.91
N ARG A 257 -22.90 -10.19 -6.15
CA ARG A 257 -22.16 -10.45 -7.39
C ARG A 257 -23.08 -10.41 -8.62
N THR A 258 -24.25 -11.01 -8.51
CA THR A 258 -25.26 -11.00 -9.58
C THR A 258 -25.74 -9.58 -9.88
N LYS A 259 -25.96 -8.74 -8.85
CA LYS A 259 -26.30 -7.32 -9.00
C LYS A 259 -25.24 -6.57 -9.81
N ILE A 260 -23.97 -6.74 -9.44
CA ILE A 260 -22.85 -6.10 -10.15
C ILE A 260 -22.74 -6.62 -11.60
N GLN A 261 -22.88 -7.92 -11.81
CA GLN A 261 -22.87 -8.51 -13.15
C GLN A 261 -24.00 -7.98 -14.05
N LYS A 262 -25.22 -7.84 -13.51
CA LYS A 262 -26.34 -7.22 -14.24
C LYS A 262 -26.02 -5.79 -14.66
N GLN A 263 -25.40 -4.99 -13.78
CA GLN A 263 -24.94 -3.63 -14.10
C GLN A 263 -23.89 -3.63 -15.22
N LYS A 264 -22.89 -4.52 -15.15
CA LYS A 264 -21.87 -4.66 -16.18
C LYS A 264 -22.48 -5.02 -17.53
N LYS A 265 -23.37 -6.02 -17.58
CA LYS A 265 -24.06 -6.44 -18.81
C LYS A 265 -24.89 -5.30 -19.41
N ALA A 266 -25.60 -4.54 -18.61
CA ALA A 266 -26.39 -3.38 -19.09
C ALA A 266 -25.48 -2.29 -19.72
N ILE A 267 -24.35 -1.97 -19.10
CA ILE A 267 -23.38 -1.01 -19.64
C ILE A 267 -22.76 -1.56 -20.94
N GLN A 268 -22.38 -2.83 -20.98
CA GLN A 268 -21.81 -3.46 -22.18
C GLN A 268 -22.81 -3.46 -23.35
N LYS A 269 -24.07 -3.81 -23.10
CA LYS A 269 -25.14 -3.72 -24.11
C LYS A 269 -25.27 -2.32 -24.71
N ASN A 270 -25.22 -1.29 -23.83
CA ASN A 270 -25.25 0.10 -24.28
C ASN A 270 -23.99 0.55 -25.01
N LEU A 271 -22.82 -0.10 -24.78
CA LEU A 271 -21.59 0.18 -25.51
C LEU A 271 -21.60 -0.32 -26.95
N VAL A 272 -22.29 -1.43 -27.23
CA VAL A 272 -22.42 -1.97 -28.59
C VAL A 272 -23.11 -0.99 -29.52
N GLN A 273 -24.07 -0.20 -29.00
CA GLN A 273 -24.85 0.78 -29.76
C GLN A 273 -24.05 2.06 -30.10
N VAL A 274 -22.87 2.28 -29.48
CA VAL A 274 -22.07 3.52 -29.64
C VAL A 274 -20.74 3.18 -30.31
N LYS A 275 -20.62 3.52 -31.59
CA LYS A 275 -19.46 3.15 -32.43
C LYS A 275 -18.21 3.99 -32.19
N GLY A 276 -18.26 5.10 -31.43
CA GLY A 276 -17.08 5.93 -31.19
C GLY A 276 -17.38 7.23 -30.44
N GLY A 277 -16.38 8.12 -30.34
CA GLY A 277 -16.49 9.46 -29.80
C GLY A 277 -16.54 9.54 -28.28
N HIS A 278 -16.89 10.74 -27.77
CA HIS A 278 -16.90 11.08 -26.36
C HIS A 278 -17.88 10.23 -25.53
N GLY A 279 -19.04 9.89 -26.09
CA GLY A 279 -20.04 9.06 -25.42
C GLY A 279 -19.55 7.64 -25.10
N ARG A 280 -18.80 7.00 -26.02
CA ARG A 280 -18.16 5.69 -25.79
C ARG A 280 -17.15 5.76 -24.67
N LYS A 281 -16.28 6.77 -24.65
CA LYS A 281 -15.27 6.99 -23.60
C LYS A 281 -15.91 7.16 -22.22
N LYS A 282 -17.01 7.92 -22.13
CA LYS A 282 -17.77 8.11 -20.90
C LYS A 282 -18.37 6.81 -20.36
N LYS A 283 -18.95 5.97 -21.24
CA LYS A 283 -19.51 4.67 -20.87
C LYS A 283 -18.41 3.67 -20.46
N LEU A 284 -17.25 3.66 -21.14
CA LEU A 284 -16.08 2.85 -20.74
C LEU A 284 -15.57 3.23 -19.34
N ASN A 285 -15.49 4.52 -19.03
CA ASN A 285 -15.12 4.98 -17.69
C ASN A 285 -16.12 4.52 -16.62
N HIS A 286 -17.41 4.42 -16.97
CA HIS A 286 -18.41 3.91 -16.05
C HIS A 286 -18.27 2.41 -15.82
N LEU A 287 -17.99 1.63 -16.87
CA LEU A 287 -17.70 0.20 -16.77
C LEU A 287 -16.48 -0.06 -15.85
N GLU A 288 -15.42 0.74 -16.00
CA GLU A 288 -14.23 0.64 -15.17
C GLU A 288 -14.53 0.97 -13.69
N LYS A 289 -15.40 1.94 -13.40
CA LYS A 289 -15.86 2.23 -12.04
C LYS A 289 -16.60 1.04 -11.43
N VAL A 290 -17.52 0.41 -12.20
CA VAL A 290 -18.27 -0.76 -11.71
C VAL A 290 -17.33 -1.94 -11.46
N ARG A 291 -16.30 -2.15 -12.30
CA ARG A 291 -15.27 -3.17 -12.08
C ARG A 291 -14.48 -2.91 -10.80
N LYS A 292 -14.02 -1.67 -10.57
CA LYS A 292 -13.33 -1.30 -9.33
C LYS A 292 -14.21 -1.49 -8.10
N ASN A 293 -15.49 -1.18 -8.19
CA ASN A 293 -16.45 -1.41 -7.10
C ASN A 293 -16.58 -2.91 -6.77
N GLU A 294 -16.56 -3.80 -7.77
CA GLU A 294 -16.56 -5.26 -7.55
C GLU A 294 -15.30 -5.70 -6.81
N GLU A 295 -14.12 -5.27 -7.27
CA GLU A 295 -12.86 -5.59 -6.62
C GLU A 295 -12.82 -5.11 -5.16
N HIS A 296 -13.29 -3.88 -4.91
CA HIS A 296 -13.39 -3.33 -3.54
C HIS A 296 -14.36 -4.11 -2.68
N TRP A 297 -15.53 -4.48 -3.23
CA TRP A 297 -16.52 -5.25 -2.47
C TRP A 297 -16.00 -6.63 -2.13
N VAL A 298 -15.41 -7.38 -3.08
CA VAL A 298 -14.80 -8.70 -2.81
C VAL A 298 -13.72 -8.60 -1.74
N ARG A 299 -12.86 -7.59 -1.82
CA ARG A 299 -11.83 -7.34 -0.81
C ARG A 299 -12.45 -7.09 0.57
N THR A 300 -13.47 -6.24 0.64
CA THR A 300 -14.17 -5.93 1.89
C THR A 300 -14.82 -7.18 2.50
N TYR A 301 -15.43 -7.99 1.67
CA TYR A 301 -16.05 -9.25 2.11
C TYR A 301 -15.00 -10.24 2.64
N ASN A 302 -13.89 -10.41 1.94
CA ASN A 302 -12.79 -11.27 2.40
C ASN A 302 -12.20 -10.77 3.73
N HIS A 303 -12.03 -9.45 3.90
CA HIS A 303 -11.61 -8.88 5.17
C HIS A 303 -12.63 -9.10 6.28
N PHE A 304 -13.92 -9.01 5.99
CA PHE A 304 -14.97 -9.33 6.96
C PHE A 304 -14.87 -10.77 7.44
N VAL A 305 -14.79 -11.73 6.49
CA VAL A 305 -14.67 -13.17 6.84
C VAL A 305 -13.40 -13.42 7.65
N SER A 306 -12.23 -12.93 7.19
CA SER A 306 -10.96 -13.11 7.90
C SER A 306 -10.99 -12.50 9.30
N LYS A 307 -11.59 -11.31 9.47
CA LYS A 307 -11.74 -10.68 10.78
C LYS A 307 -12.58 -11.53 11.73
N GLN A 308 -13.70 -12.07 11.25
CA GLN A 308 -14.57 -12.91 12.06
C GLN A 308 -13.88 -14.20 12.53
N VAL A 309 -13.01 -14.78 11.67
CA VAL A 309 -12.15 -15.92 12.04
C VAL A 309 -11.19 -15.54 13.17
N VAL A 310 -10.47 -14.43 13.00
CA VAL A 310 -9.51 -13.93 14.00
C VAL A 310 -10.22 -13.57 15.32
N ASP A 311 -11.37 -12.89 15.26
CA ASP A 311 -12.15 -12.53 16.44
C ASP A 311 -12.63 -13.78 17.20
N PHE A 312 -13.01 -14.85 16.48
CA PHE A 312 -13.37 -16.13 17.07
C PHE A 312 -12.18 -16.80 17.78
N ALA A 313 -11.00 -16.79 17.14
CA ALA A 313 -9.77 -17.32 17.73
C ALA A 313 -9.35 -16.54 18.99
N ILE A 314 -9.36 -15.21 18.93
CA ILE A 314 -9.03 -14.35 20.08
C ILE A 314 -9.99 -14.59 21.25
N LYS A 315 -11.31 -14.68 20.97
CA LYS A 315 -12.33 -14.94 21.99
C LYS A 315 -12.06 -16.24 22.75
N ASN A 316 -11.56 -17.25 22.05
CA ASN A 316 -11.27 -18.57 22.62
C ASN A 316 -9.79 -18.73 23.02
N LYS A 317 -8.99 -17.66 23.00
CA LYS A 317 -7.53 -17.68 23.28
C LYS A 317 -6.77 -18.73 22.46
N ALA A 318 -7.25 -19.03 21.26
CA ALA A 318 -6.75 -20.09 20.39
C ALA A 318 -5.80 -19.56 19.30
N SER A 319 -4.87 -20.40 18.86
CA SER A 319 -4.13 -20.19 17.60
C SER A 319 -5.01 -20.60 16.40
N ILE A 320 -4.65 -20.18 15.17
CA ILE A 320 -5.32 -20.55 13.92
C ILE A 320 -4.41 -21.45 13.12
#